data_41f9da074cd8a5f9683a23a1b3d12ad2
#
_entry.id   41f9da074cd8a5f9683a23a1b3d12ad2
#
_cell.length_a   1.000
_cell.length_b   1.000
_cell.length_c   1.000
_cell.angle_alpha   90.00
_cell.angle_beta   90.00
_cell.angle_gamma   90.00
#
_symmetry.space_group_name_H-M   'P 1'
#
loop_
_entity.id
_entity.type
_entity.pdbx_description
1 polymer ?
#
loop_
_entity_poly.entity_id
_entity_poly.type
_entity_poly.pdbx_seq_one_letter_code
_entity_poly.pdbx_strand_id
1 'polypeptide(L)'
;KDWDYKRDMFDLDENGHGVAVYSFKKKTRNYSLICFSNKIDDHERSDRVIATKWDASFTLFDGVPTKKDIDRLKQNVPKQEIGRMTYKELTLSRANKSLRAFNYVVDCLSTGKQPDKSTIGKIGYLYRTTAVYGSGKFGLADRFRIKDRPEIVGPFRLEMMLVYFVRQFTFDQVNHIAKSKSPKSAVELDKNICRSLGIGNSTGLGMAPFIIN
;
A
#
# COMPACT_ATOMS: atom_id res chain seq x y z
N LYS A 1 -5.81 -12.20 -12.27
CA LYS A 1 -4.79 -13.23 -12.06
C LYS A 1 -4.06 -12.87 -10.77
N ASP A 2 -4.25 -13.66 -9.70
CA ASP A 2 -3.58 -13.42 -8.43
C ASP A 2 -2.07 -13.63 -8.64
N TRP A 3 -1.29 -12.75 -8.02
CA TRP A 3 0.15 -12.85 -8.03
C TRP A 3 0.58 -13.85 -6.96
N ASP A 4 1.52 -14.72 -7.29
CA ASP A 4 2.16 -15.57 -6.31
C ASP A 4 3.13 -14.72 -5.48
N TYR A 5 2.80 -14.54 -4.19
CA TYR A 5 3.59 -13.72 -3.28
C TYR A 5 3.67 -14.37 -1.90
N LYS A 6 4.68 -13.98 -1.16
CA LYS A 6 4.89 -14.37 0.22
C LYS A 6 4.84 -13.14 1.11
N ARG A 7 4.14 -13.24 2.23
CA ARG A 7 4.17 -12.25 3.29
C ARG A 7 5.33 -12.59 4.24
N ASP A 8 6.49 -11.96 4.02
CA ASP A 8 7.72 -12.26 4.77
C ASP A 8 7.72 -11.64 6.16
N MET A 9 7.06 -10.50 6.33
CA MET A 9 6.93 -9.80 7.60
C MET A 9 5.55 -9.17 7.71
N PHE A 10 4.99 -9.25 8.91
CA PHE A 10 3.74 -8.56 9.22
C PHE A 10 3.74 -8.24 10.72
N ASP A 11 4.47 -7.18 11.06
CA ASP A 11 4.67 -6.72 12.43
C ASP A 11 3.87 -5.42 12.60
N LEU A 12 2.58 -5.59 12.90
CA LEU A 12 1.65 -4.50 13.16
C LEU A 12 1.06 -4.65 14.58
N ASP A 13 0.91 -3.51 15.27
CA ASP A 13 0.17 -3.45 16.53
C ASP A 13 -1.35 -3.68 16.32
N GLU A 14 -2.12 -3.71 17.42
CA GLU A 14 -3.57 -3.90 17.37
C GLU A 14 -4.33 -2.84 16.57
N ASN A 15 -3.71 -1.67 16.35
CA ASN A 15 -4.26 -0.56 15.58
C ASN A 15 -3.78 -0.57 14.11
N GLY A 16 -2.99 -1.58 13.75
CA GLY A 16 -2.45 -1.75 12.42
C GLY A 16 -1.28 -0.83 12.08
N HIS A 17 -0.54 -0.33 13.09
CA HIS A 17 0.68 0.45 12.87
C HIS A 17 1.91 -0.45 12.97
N GLY A 18 2.87 -0.23 12.09
CA GLY A 18 4.10 -1.04 12.05
C GLY A 18 4.62 -1.26 10.64
N VAL A 19 5.18 -2.43 10.39
CA VAL A 19 5.86 -2.79 9.14
C VAL A 19 5.31 -4.07 8.57
N ALA A 20 5.09 -4.10 7.25
CA ALA A 20 4.81 -5.33 6.52
C ALA A 20 5.70 -5.42 5.27
N VAL A 21 6.08 -6.65 4.90
CA VAL A 21 6.90 -6.93 3.73
C VAL A 21 6.27 -8.07 2.94
N TYR A 22 6.04 -7.81 1.67
CA TYR A 22 5.52 -8.79 0.71
C TYR A 22 6.56 -9.01 -0.37
N SER A 23 7.05 -10.23 -0.53
CA SER A 23 7.97 -10.58 -1.61
C SER A 23 7.27 -11.40 -2.69
N PHE A 24 7.70 -11.23 -3.91
CA PHE A 24 7.17 -11.94 -5.07
C PHE A 24 8.23 -12.05 -6.16
N LYS A 25 8.07 -13.05 -6.99
CA LYS A 25 8.96 -13.29 -8.12
C LYS A 25 8.28 -12.88 -9.41
N LYS A 26 8.97 -12.11 -10.23
CA LYS A 26 8.54 -11.78 -11.58
C LYS A 26 9.64 -12.15 -12.56
N LYS A 27 9.34 -13.15 -13.43
CA LYS A 27 10.36 -13.80 -14.25
C LYS A 27 11.50 -14.36 -13.38
N THR A 28 12.70 -13.87 -13.54
CA THR A 28 13.90 -14.32 -12.80
C THR A 28 14.26 -13.45 -11.60
N ARG A 29 13.58 -12.31 -11.41
CA ARG A 29 13.88 -11.33 -10.34
C ARG A 29 12.89 -11.42 -9.19
N ASN A 30 13.40 -11.19 -8.00
CA ASN A 30 12.59 -11.01 -6.80
C ASN A 30 12.36 -9.51 -6.59
N TYR A 31 11.18 -9.19 -6.13
CA TYR A 31 10.78 -7.85 -5.71
C TYR A 31 10.09 -7.93 -4.36
N SER A 32 10.13 -6.85 -3.62
CA SER A 32 9.38 -6.76 -2.36
C SER A 32 8.65 -5.43 -2.27
N LEU A 33 7.42 -5.45 -1.78
CA LEU A 33 6.76 -4.27 -1.29
C LEU A 33 7.01 -4.15 0.20
N ILE A 34 7.58 -3.03 0.64
CA ILE A 34 7.78 -2.68 2.04
C ILE A 34 6.76 -1.60 2.39
N CYS A 35 5.95 -1.89 3.41
CA CYS A 35 4.87 -1.02 3.88
C CYS A 35 5.20 -0.54 5.30
N PHE A 36 5.12 0.76 5.52
CA PHE A 36 5.15 1.35 6.85
C PHE A 36 3.80 2.00 7.12
N SER A 37 3.14 1.58 8.19
CA SER A 37 1.90 2.19 8.67
C SER A 37 2.18 2.97 9.95
N ASN A 38 1.81 4.25 9.97
CA ASN A 38 2.16 5.17 11.04
C ASN A 38 0.92 5.62 11.80
N LYS A 39 1.08 5.90 13.08
CA LYS A 39 0.10 6.63 13.86
C LYS A 39 0.20 8.11 13.49
N ILE A 40 -0.92 8.72 13.17
CA ILE A 40 -1.03 10.16 12.92
C ILE A 40 -2.19 10.67 13.74
N ASP A 41 -1.96 11.72 14.49
CA ASP A 41 -3.02 12.39 15.20
C ASP A 41 -3.94 13.17 14.24
N ASP A 42 -5.23 13.24 14.53
CA ASP A 42 -6.22 13.79 13.59
C ASP A 42 -5.94 15.24 13.19
N HIS A 43 -5.39 16.05 14.10
CA HIS A 43 -5.00 17.43 13.82
C HIS A 43 -3.78 17.56 12.88
N GLU A 44 -2.98 16.50 12.72
CA GLU A 44 -1.82 16.45 11.82
C GLU A 44 -2.17 15.90 10.43
N ARG A 45 -3.41 15.45 10.25
CA ARG A 45 -3.87 14.93 8.96
C ARG A 45 -4.06 16.06 7.98
N SER A 46 -3.57 15.87 6.77
CA SER A 46 -3.72 16.82 5.69
C SER A 46 -3.97 16.09 4.39
N ASP A 47 -5.01 16.51 3.67
CA ASP A 47 -5.26 16.09 2.29
C ASP A 47 -4.36 16.79 1.28
N ARG A 48 -3.46 17.65 1.75
CA ARG A 48 -2.58 18.42 0.88
C ARG A 48 -1.45 17.55 0.33
N VAL A 49 -1.04 17.83 -0.87
CA VAL A 49 0.11 17.19 -1.54
C VAL A 49 1.43 17.38 -0.75
N ILE A 50 1.52 18.45 0.01
CA ILE A 50 2.66 18.80 0.88
C ILE A 50 2.24 18.54 2.33
N ALA A 51 1.96 17.29 2.68
CA ALA A 51 1.80 16.91 4.07
C ALA A 51 3.14 16.48 4.66
N THR A 52 3.31 16.70 5.94
CA THR A 52 4.51 16.29 6.67
C THR A 52 4.40 14.87 7.21
N LYS A 53 3.18 14.35 7.35
CA LYS A 53 2.88 13.02 7.89
C LYS A 53 1.88 12.28 7.01
N TRP A 54 1.98 10.96 7.00
CA TRP A 54 1.19 10.06 6.17
C TRP A 54 0.80 8.82 6.95
N ASP A 55 -0.43 8.33 6.75
CA ASP A 55 -0.90 7.08 7.37
C ASP A 55 -0.06 5.87 6.96
N ALA A 56 0.37 5.86 5.71
CA ALA A 56 1.21 4.79 5.22
C ALA A 56 2.20 5.27 4.17
N SER A 57 3.32 4.57 4.08
CA SER A 57 4.32 4.72 3.03
C SER A 57 4.67 3.37 2.45
N PHE A 58 4.90 3.33 1.16
CA PHE A 58 5.16 2.11 0.41
C PHE A 58 6.40 2.27 -0.44
N THR A 59 7.24 1.26 -0.45
CA THR A 59 8.42 1.19 -1.30
C THR A 59 8.44 -0.13 -2.05
N LEU A 60 8.48 -0.08 -3.39
CA LEU A 60 8.84 -1.26 -4.16
C LEU A 60 10.36 -1.37 -4.19
N PHE A 61 10.86 -2.54 -3.79
CA PHE A 61 12.27 -2.83 -3.58
C PHE A 61 12.74 -3.94 -4.51
N ASP A 62 13.94 -3.79 -5.08
CA ASP A 62 14.57 -4.80 -5.91
C ASP A 62 15.26 -5.85 -5.03
N GLY A 63 14.72 -7.05 -5.03
CA GLY A 63 15.17 -8.16 -4.18
C GLY A 63 14.36 -8.29 -2.88
N VAL A 64 14.94 -9.05 -1.94
CA VAL A 64 14.40 -9.25 -0.59
C VAL A 64 15.16 -8.31 0.36
N PRO A 65 14.46 -7.43 1.10
CA PRO A 65 15.13 -6.48 1.99
C PRO A 65 15.74 -7.19 3.20
N THR A 66 16.91 -6.73 3.60
CA THR A 66 17.49 -7.07 4.90
C THR A 66 16.89 -6.20 6.00
N LYS A 67 17.09 -6.58 7.27
CA LYS A 67 16.71 -5.73 8.41
C LYS A 67 17.33 -4.33 8.31
N LYS A 68 18.59 -4.24 7.90
CA LYS A 68 19.29 -2.97 7.69
C LYS A 68 18.64 -2.11 6.61
N ASP A 69 18.15 -2.73 5.52
CA ASP A 69 17.41 -2.02 4.48
C ASP A 69 16.10 -1.46 5.04
N ILE A 70 15.36 -2.25 5.81
CA ILE A 70 14.09 -1.83 6.43
C ILE A 70 14.32 -0.69 7.41
N ASP A 71 15.31 -0.78 8.29
CA ASP A 71 15.63 0.26 9.27
C ASP A 71 16.03 1.58 8.58
N ARG A 72 16.82 1.51 7.52
CA ARG A 72 17.20 2.66 6.71
C ARG A 72 15.98 3.29 6.02
N LEU A 73 15.12 2.47 5.42
CA LEU A 73 13.91 2.94 4.78
C LEU A 73 12.95 3.59 5.77
N LYS A 74 12.79 3.03 6.95
CA LYS A 74 11.96 3.59 8.02
C LYS A 74 12.42 5.00 8.42
N GLN A 75 13.72 5.25 8.45
CA GLN A 75 14.28 6.58 8.72
C GLN A 75 14.06 7.58 7.58
N ASN A 76 14.02 7.11 6.33
CA ASN A 76 13.83 7.95 5.16
C ASN A 76 12.35 8.23 4.82
N VAL A 77 11.45 7.37 5.24
CA VAL A 77 10.01 7.44 4.92
C VAL A 77 9.38 8.80 5.24
N PRO A 78 9.63 9.43 6.41
CA PRO A 78 9.05 10.74 6.72
C PRO A 78 9.53 11.85 5.78
N LYS A 79 10.76 11.74 5.30
CA LYS A 79 11.42 12.78 4.48
C LYS A 79 11.24 12.54 3.00
N GLN A 80 11.21 11.26 2.60
CA GLN A 80 11.17 10.82 1.20
C GLN A 80 12.15 11.57 0.29
N GLU A 81 13.36 11.74 0.79
CA GLU A 81 14.41 12.42 0.05
C GLU A 81 14.99 11.48 -1.01
N ILE A 82 14.83 11.86 -2.27
CA ILE A 82 15.36 11.11 -3.42
C ILE A 82 16.87 10.89 -3.29
N GLY A 83 17.61 11.85 -2.74
CA GLY A 83 19.05 11.74 -2.52
C GLY A 83 19.48 10.66 -1.51
N ARG A 84 18.54 10.12 -0.74
CA ARG A 84 18.77 9.01 0.20
C ARG A 84 18.35 7.66 -0.32
N MET A 85 17.86 7.58 -1.55
CA MET A 85 17.51 6.31 -2.20
C MET A 85 18.76 5.62 -2.73
N THR A 86 18.78 4.30 -2.58
CA THR A 86 19.73 3.44 -3.29
C THR A 86 19.15 2.98 -4.63
N TYR A 87 19.93 2.23 -5.41
CA TYR A 87 19.43 1.61 -6.65
C TYR A 87 18.39 0.50 -6.44
N LYS A 88 18.19 0.08 -5.18
CA LYS A 88 17.22 -0.97 -4.83
C LYS A 88 15.81 -0.44 -4.65
N GLU A 89 15.63 0.83 -4.24
CA GLU A 89 14.30 1.43 -4.12
C GLU A 89 13.80 1.85 -5.50
N LEU A 90 12.78 1.17 -5.99
CA LEU A 90 12.21 1.43 -7.32
C LEU A 90 11.10 2.47 -7.28
N THR A 91 10.37 2.55 -6.17
CA THR A 91 9.31 3.53 -5.97
C THR A 91 9.28 3.99 -4.52
N LEU A 92 8.77 5.19 -4.31
CA LEU A 92 8.29 5.68 -3.02
C LEU A 92 6.86 6.18 -3.21
N SER A 93 5.96 5.72 -2.36
CA SER A 93 4.56 6.15 -2.36
C SER A 93 4.11 6.46 -0.95
N ARG A 94 3.24 7.44 -0.82
CA ARG A 94 2.60 7.83 0.43
C ARG A 94 1.11 7.77 0.28
N ALA A 95 0.42 7.42 1.35
CA ALA A 95 -1.03 7.36 1.33
C ALA A 95 -1.64 7.80 2.65
N ASN A 96 -2.82 8.40 2.55
CA ASN A 96 -3.69 8.63 3.68
C ASN A 96 -4.90 7.71 3.62
N LYS A 97 -5.35 7.27 4.80
CA LYS A 97 -6.58 6.50 4.93
C LYS A 97 -7.77 7.37 4.56
N SER A 98 -8.69 6.81 3.82
CA SER A 98 -10.06 7.33 3.76
C SER A 98 -10.77 6.91 5.05
N LEU A 99 -10.56 7.68 6.13
CA LEU A 99 -10.88 7.28 7.51
C LEU A 99 -12.29 6.75 7.65
N ARG A 100 -13.29 7.45 7.09
CA ARG A 100 -14.69 7.03 7.18
C ARG A 100 -14.91 5.65 6.55
N ALA A 101 -14.36 5.41 5.36
CA ALA A 101 -14.49 4.13 4.68
C ALA A 101 -13.66 3.05 5.36
N PHE A 102 -12.44 3.39 5.77
CA PHE A 102 -11.55 2.46 6.44
C PHE A 102 -12.14 1.96 7.75
N ASN A 103 -12.59 2.87 8.62
CA ASN A 103 -13.21 2.52 9.90
C ASN A 103 -14.52 1.76 9.70
N TYR A 104 -15.36 2.16 8.74
CA TYR A 104 -16.58 1.43 8.41
C TYR A 104 -16.29 -0.04 8.05
N VAL A 105 -15.28 -0.31 7.22
CA VAL A 105 -14.89 -1.69 6.88
C VAL A 105 -14.43 -2.45 8.13
N VAL A 106 -13.54 -1.87 8.92
CA VAL A 106 -13.04 -2.49 10.17
C VAL A 106 -14.18 -2.80 11.13
N ASP A 107 -15.11 -1.88 11.33
CA ASP A 107 -16.24 -2.04 12.26
C ASP A 107 -17.22 -3.14 11.78
N CYS A 108 -17.52 -3.19 10.48
CA CYS A 108 -18.30 -4.29 9.91
C CYS A 108 -17.63 -5.64 10.19
N LEU A 109 -16.35 -5.77 9.85
CA LEU A 109 -15.60 -7.02 10.04
C LEU A 109 -15.53 -7.41 11.52
N SER A 110 -15.31 -6.47 12.43
CA SER A 110 -15.25 -6.70 13.88
C SER A 110 -16.58 -7.25 14.44
N THR A 111 -17.69 -6.86 13.82
CA THR A 111 -19.05 -7.31 14.23
C THR A 111 -19.52 -8.57 13.47
N GLY A 112 -18.64 -9.24 12.75
CA GLY A 112 -18.98 -10.46 12.02
C GLY A 112 -19.73 -10.23 10.70
N LYS A 113 -19.68 -9.03 10.14
CA LYS A 113 -20.42 -8.65 8.93
C LYS A 113 -19.48 -8.24 7.81
N GLN A 114 -19.91 -8.48 6.58
CA GLN A 114 -19.25 -7.89 5.42
C GLN A 114 -19.74 -6.45 5.22
N PRO A 115 -18.86 -5.53 4.78
CA PRO A 115 -19.28 -4.19 4.44
C PRO A 115 -20.19 -4.19 3.19
N ASP A 116 -21.16 -3.28 3.16
CA ASP A 116 -22.06 -3.15 2.02
C ASP A 116 -21.34 -2.61 0.77
N LYS A 117 -21.49 -3.33 -0.34
CA LYS A 117 -20.83 -2.98 -1.62
C LYS A 117 -21.23 -1.61 -2.15
N SER A 118 -22.48 -1.20 -1.96
CA SER A 118 -22.96 0.11 -2.44
C SER A 118 -22.32 1.25 -1.65
N THR A 119 -22.15 1.06 -0.36
CA THR A 119 -21.50 2.04 0.53
C THR A 119 -20.01 2.17 0.21
N ILE A 120 -19.31 1.05 -0.01
CA ILE A 120 -17.90 1.07 -0.41
C ILE A 120 -17.75 1.66 -1.82
N GLY A 121 -18.60 1.30 -2.75
CA GLY A 121 -18.57 1.75 -4.14
C GLY A 121 -18.65 3.27 -4.31
N LYS A 122 -19.31 3.96 -3.37
CA LYS A 122 -19.36 5.44 -3.37
C LYS A 122 -18.00 6.09 -3.14
N ILE A 123 -17.09 5.42 -2.42
CA ILE A 123 -15.76 5.92 -2.10
C ILE A 123 -14.72 5.26 -3.00
N GLY A 124 -14.85 3.96 -3.24
CA GLY A 124 -14.04 3.17 -4.16
C GLY A 124 -12.62 2.85 -3.68
N TYR A 125 -12.17 3.35 -2.52
CA TYR A 125 -10.83 3.11 -1.99
C TYR A 125 -10.74 3.29 -0.47
N LEU A 126 -9.81 2.57 0.16
CA LEU A 126 -9.51 2.71 1.59
C LEU A 126 -8.24 3.54 1.83
N TYR A 127 -7.30 3.51 0.89
CA TYR A 127 -6.12 4.36 0.88
C TYR A 127 -6.13 5.26 -0.34
N ARG A 128 -5.82 6.53 -0.12
CA ARG A 128 -5.60 7.52 -1.17
C ARG A 128 -4.12 7.84 -1.25
N THR A 129 -3.48 7.44 -2.32
CA THR A 129 -2.09 7.81 -2.59
C THR A 129 -2.03 9.25 -3.09
N THR A 130 -1.14 10.05 -2.53
CA THR A 130 -0.96 11.42 -2.98
C THR A 130 0.04 11.54 -4.11
N ALA A 131 0.98 10.62 -4.16
CA ALA A 131 1.88 10.45 -5.29
C ALA A 131 2.50 9.05 -5.23
N VAL A 132 2.70 8.44 -6.38
CA VAL A 132 3.62 7.34 -6.56
C VAL A 132 4.90 7.99 -7.07
N TYR A 133 5.87 8.16 -6.19
CA TYR A 133 7.18 8.62 -6.60
C TYR A 133 8.04 7.43 -6.98
N GLY A 134 8.39 7.36 -8.25
CA GLY A 134 9.61 6.68 -8.60
C GLY A 134 10.80 7.59 -8.30
N SER A 135 11.97 7.18 -8.69
CA SER A 135 13.19 8.01 -8.65
C SER A 135 13.15 9.17 -9.64
N GLY A 136 12.01 9.51 -10.25
CA GLY A 136 11.78 10.62 -11.16
C GLY A 136 10.65 11.54 -10.72
N LYS A 137 10.60 12.74 -11.28
CA LYS A 137 9.48 13.67 -11.10
C LYS A 137 8.18 13.01 -11.58
N PHE A 138 7.09 13.12 -10.81
CA PHE A 138 5.73 12.70 -11.18
C PHE A 138 5.36 11.21 -11.12
N GLY A 139 5.96 10.44 -10.23
CA GLY A 139 5.39 9.13 -9.85
C GLY A 139 5.63 7.99 -10.81
N LEU A 140 6.41 8.21 -11.84
CA LEU A 140 6.93 7.13 -12.67
C LEU A 140 8.29 6.72 -12.13
N ALA A 141 8.53 5.42 -12.00
CA ALA A 141 9.87 4.92 -11.79
C ALA A 141 10.78 5.53 -12.84
N ASP A 142 11.93 6.04 -12.42
CA ASP A 142 12.91 6.54 -13.34
C ASP A 142 13.23 5.44 -14.36
N ARG A 143 12.86 5.68 -15.62
CA ARG A 143 13.09 4.72 -16.69
C ARG A 143 14.55 4.28 -16.76
N PHE A 144 15.46 5.16 -16.37
CA PHE A 144 16.88 4.84 -16.33
C PHE A 144 17.19 3.77 -15.28
N ARG A 145 16.53 3.78 -14.10
CA ARG A 145 16.74 2.79 -13.04
C ARG A 145 16.11 1.44 -13.33
N ILE A 146 15.10 1.40 -14.16
CA ILE A 146 14.36 0.16 -14.48
C ILE A 146 14.55 -0.30 -15.93
N LYS A 147 15.43 0.35 -16.69
CA LYS A 147 15.67 0.04 -18.11
C LYS A 147 16.07 -1.41 -18.37
N ASP A 148 16.75 -2.02 -17.42
CA ASP A 148 17.20 -3.40 -17.45
C ASP A 148 16.18 -4.39 -16.87
N ARG A 149 14.95 -3.92 -16.56
CA ARG A 149 13.85 -4.70 -15.98
C ARG A 149 12.63 -4.70 -16.89
N PRO A 150 12.69 -5.45 -18.01
CA PRO A 150 11.62 -5.42 -19.03
C PRO A 150 10.25 -5.84 -18.48
N GLU A 151 10.21 -6.57 -17.37
CA GLU A 151 8.98 -6.98 -16.69
C GLU A 151 8.21 -5.84 -16.02
N ILE A 152 8.88 -4.72 -15.73
CA ILE A 152 8.29 -3.54 -15.04
C ILE A 152 8.49 -2.23 -15.82
N VAL A 153 9.30 -2.21 -16.89
CA VAL A 153 9.60 -0.98 -17.63
C VAL A 153 8.42 -0.49 -18.50
N GLY A 154 7.45 -1.37 -18.74
CA GLY A 154 6.28 -1.02 -19.56
C GLY A 154 5.39 0.04 -18.89
N PRO A 155 4.68 0.84 -19.68
CA PRO A 155 3.74 1.83 -19.15
C PRO A 155 2.81 1.16 -18.13
N PHE A 156 2.61 1.82 -17.00
CA PHE A 156 1.73 1.39 -15.90
C PHE A 156 2.06 0.04 -15.24
N ARG A 157 2.98 -0.76 -15.73
CA ARG A 157 3.26 -2.09 -15.13
C ARG A 157 3.75 -1.98 -13.69
N LEU A 158 4.68 -1.07 -13.43
CA LEU A 158 5.18 -0.81 -12.09
C LEU A 158 4.08 -0.27 -11.17
N GLU A 159 3.28 0.66 -11.69
CA GLU A 159 2.17 1.25 -10.96
C GLU A 159 1.09 0.21 -10.64
N MET A 160 0.71 -0.63 -11.61
CA MET A 160 -0.24 -1.73 -11.38
C MET A 160 0.26 -2.72 -10.34
N MET A 161 1.56 -3.04 -10.36
CA MET A 161 2.20 -3.90 -9.38
C MET A 161 2.10 -3.29 -7.98
N LEU A 162 2.47 -2.02 -7.84
CA LEU A 162 2.38 -1.30 -6.57
C LEU A 162 0.93 -1.28 -6.06
N VAL A 163 -0.03 -0.92 -6.90
CA VAL A 163 -1.46 -0.88 -6.56
C VAL A 163 -1.96 -2.23 -6.09
N TYR A 164 -1.58 -3.31 -6.76
CA TYR A 164 -1.95 -4.65 -6.34
C TYR A 164 -1.49 -4.96 -4.92
N PHE A 165 -0.21 -4.74 -4.62
CA PHE A 165 0.35 -5.06 -3.30
C PHE A 165 -0.11 -4.10 -2.19
N VAL A 166 -0.32 -2.82 -2.49
CA VAL A 166 -0.94 -1.90 -1.53
C VAL A 166 -2.36 -2.35 -1.17
N ARG A 167 -3.10 -2.90 -2.14
CA ARG A 167 -4.42 -3.48 -1.89
C ARG A 167 -4.33 -4.74 -1.02
N GLN A 168 -3.33 -5.61 -1.24
CA GLN A 168 -3.10 -6.78 -0.38
C GLN A 168 -2.75 -6.35 1.05
N PHE A 169 -1.86 -5.39 1.21
CA PHE A 169 -1.54 -4.82 2.52
C PHE A 169 -2.80 -4.26 3.20
N THR A 170 -3.62 -3.51 2.48
CA THR A 170 -4.86 -2.93 3.02
C THR A 170 -5.82 -4.03 3.48
N PHE A 171 -5.97 -5.09 2.68
CA PHE A 171 -6.77 -6.27 3.02
C PHE A 171 -6.30 -6.92 4.32
N ASP A 172 -4.99 -7.21 4.41
CA ASP A 172 -4.40 -7.82 5.60
C ASP A 172 -4.52 -6.91 6.82
N GLN A 173 -4.34 -5.60 6.64
CA GLN A 173 -4.41 -4.63 7.73
C GLN A 173 -5.83 -4.50 8.32
N VAL A 174 -6.86 -4.38 7.49
CA VAL A 174 -8.24 -4.27 8.01
C VAL A 174 -8.68 -5.56 8.73
N ASN A 175 -8.28 -6.72 8.21
CA ASN A 175 -8.54 -8.01 8.84
C ASN A 175 -7.81 -8.14 10.18
N HIS A 176 -6.55 -7.71 10.23
CA HIS A 176 -5.75 -7.71 11.45
C HIS A 176 -6.38 -6.83 12.54
N ILE A 177 -6.73 -5.59 12.21
CA ILE A 177 -7.35 -4.65 13.15
C ILE A 177 -8.71 -5.19 13.64
N ALA A 178 -9.55 -5.68 12.72
CA ALA A 178 -10.84 -6.25 13.09
C ALA A 178 -10.68 -7.45 14.02
N LYS A 179 -9.73 -8.34 13.75
CA LYS A 179 -9.42 -9.50 14.59
C LYS A 179 -8.86 -9.09 15.95
N SER A 180 -8.03 -8.06 16.01
CA SER A 180 -7.52 -7.51 17.28
C SER A 180 -8.62 -6.88 18.12
N LYS A 181 -9.56 -6.14 17.50
CA LYS A 181 -10.72 -5.55 18.19
C LYS A 181 -11.68 -6.61 18.72
N SER A 182 -11.94 -7.66 17.97
CA SER A 182 -12.97 -8.65 18.28
C SER A 182 -12.53 -10.07 17.90
N PRO A 183 -11.63 -10.69 18.67
CA PRO A 183 -11.01 -11.98 18.33
C PRO A 183 -12.00 -13.12 18.06
N LYS A 184 -13.18 -13.09 18.71
CA LYS A 184 -14.18 -14.16 18.63
C LYS A 184 -15.20 -13.96 17.49
N SER A 185 -15.55 -12.72 17.17
CA SER A 185 -16.63 -12.40 16.23
C SER A 185 -16.14 -11.87 14.88
N ALA A 186 -14.89 -11.41 14.80
CA ALA A 186 -14.37 -10.84 13.55
C ALA A 186 -14.32 -11.87 12.42
N VAL A 187 -14.74 -11.42 11.23
CA VAL A 187 -14.66 -12.16 9.96
C VAL A 187 -13.66 -11.50 9.03
N GLU A 188 -13.13 -12.26 8.09
CA GLU A 188 -12.25 -11.71 7.07
C GLU A 188 -13.06 -10.99 5.98
N LEU A 189 -12.50 -9.93 5.42
CA LEU A 189 -13.06 -9.22 4.28
C LEU A 189 -13.19 -10.16 3.08
N ASP A 190 -14.35 -10.18 2.46
CA ASP A 190 -14.58 -10.97 1.24
C ASP A 190 -13.64 -10.52 0.11
N LYS A 191 -12.96 -11.48 -0.52
CA LYS A 191 -11.99 -11.20 -1.59
C LYS A 191 -12.61 -10.48 -2.79
N ASN A 192 -13.89 -10.73 -3.10
CA ASN A 192 -14.57 -10.05 -4.19
C ASN A 192 -14.84 -8.58 -3.86
N ILE A 193 -15.13 -8.28 -2.57
CA ILE A 193 -15.23 -6.89 -2.10
C ILE A 193 -13.85 -6.23 -2.17
N CYS A 194 -12.82 -6.90 -1.71
CA CYS A 194 -11.45 -6.39 -1.79
C CYS A 194 -11.04 -6.07 -3.22
N ARG A 195 -11.38 -6.93 -4.19
CA ARG A 195 -11.08 -6.72 -5.62
C ARG A 195 -11.81 -5.52 -6.22
N SER A 196 -12.96 -5.15 -5.68
CA SER A 196 -13.71 -3.97 -6.12
C SER A 196 -13.18 -2.65 -5.55
N LEU A 197 -12.29 -2.71 -4.54
CA LEU A 197 -11.65 -1.54 -3.96
C LEU A 197 -10.43 -1.14 -4.78
N GLY A 198 -10.44 0.05 -5.32
CA GLY A 198 -9.27 0.66 -5.95
C GLY A 198 -8.36 1.37 -4.95
N ILE A 199 -7.33 2.00 -5.46
CA ILE A 199 -6.53 2.99 -4.75
C ILE A 199 -6.84 4.35 -5.36
N GLY A 200 -7.32 5.28 -4.54
CA GLY A 200 -7.47 6.65 -4.95
C GLY A 200 -6.10 7.32 -5.10
N ASN A 201 -5.93 8.14 -6.12
CA ASN A 201 -4.77 9.00 -6.22
C ASN A 201 -5.17 10.46 -6.38
N SER A 202 -4.28 11.38 -5.99
CA SER A 202 -4.52 12.82 -6.00
C SER A 202 -4.62 13.43 -7.41
N THR A 203 -4.25 12.70 -8.44
CA THR A 203 -4.33 13.15 -9.82
C THR A 203 -5.69 12.88 -10.47
N GLY A 204 -6.64 12.34 -9.72
CA GLY A 204 -7.97 11.98 -10.23
C GLY A 204 -7.98 10.70 -11.09
N LEU A 205 -6.82 10.09 -11.30
CA LEU A 205 -6.70 8.77 -11.90
C LEU A 205 -6.93 7.72 -10.82
N GLY A 206 -8.15 7.64 -10.28
CA GLY A 206 -8.55 6.46 -9.53
C GLY A 206 -8.25 5.26 -10.42
N MET A 207 -7.31 4.42 -10.01
CA MET A 207 -7.05 3.17 -10.72
C MET A 207 -8.27 2.29 -10.49
N ALA A 208 -9.12 2.26 -11.47
CA ALA A 208 -10.34 1.52 -11.39
C ALA A 208 -10.02 0.02 -11.19
N PRO A 209 -10.78 -0.69 -10.36
CA PRO A 209 -10.53 -2.10 -10.03
C PRO A 209 -10.38 -3.00 -11.25
N PHE A 210 -11.01 -2.67 -12.36
CA PHE A 210 -10.99 -3.45 -13.60
C PHE A 210 -9.69 -3.34 -14.41
N ILE A 211 -8.79 -2.43 -14.09
CA ILE A 211 -7.47 -2.39 -14.76
C ILE A 211 -6.54 -3.49 -14.21
N ILE A 212 -6.90 -4.10 -13.10
CA ILE A 212 -6.08 -5.06 -12.36
C ILE A 212 -6.56 -6.51 -12.55
N ASN A 213 -7.71 -6.70 -13.19
CA ASN A 213 -8.28 -8.02 -13.47
C ASN A 213 -7.71 -8.65 -14.76
#